data_81c11fdf4eca126aca2f38219b361d7d
#
_entry.id   81c11fdf4eca126aca2f38219b361d7d
#
_cell.length_a   1.000
_cell.length_b   1.000
_cell.length_c   1.000
_cell.angle_alpha   90.00
_cell.angle_beta   90.00
_cell.angle_gamma   90.00
#
_symmetry.space_group_name_H-M   'P 1'
#
loop_
_entity.id
_entity.type
_entity.pdbx_description
1 polymer ?
#
loop_
_entity_poly.entity_id
_entity_poly.type
_entity_poly.pdbx_seq_one_letter_code
_entity_poly.pdbx_strand_id
1 'polypeptide(L)' 'MDNAPALAAAADSSDPRTGLRAVAALRRLLEQLEALQVDNAREHGWSWQEIAELLGVSRQAVHKKYARRASAR' A
#
# COMPACT_ATOMS: atom_id res chain seq x y z
N MET A 1 13.34 -1.59 2.63
CA MET A 1 12.43 -1.21 3.71
C MET A 1 13.06 -0.32 4.76
N ASP A 2 14.38 -0.30 4.78
CA ASP A 2 15.11 0.48 5.79
C ASP A 2 14.95 1.99 5.61
N ASN A 3 14.43 2.41 4.44
CA ASN A 3 14.31 3.84 4.12
C ASN A 3 13.06 4.50 4.69
N ALA A 4 12.10 3.72 5.22
CA ALA A 4 10.84 4.30 5.66
C ALA A 4 11.01 5.38 6.75
N PRO A 5 11.84 5.19 7.79
CA PRO A 5 12.02 6.24 8.78
C PRO A 5 12.67 7.51 8.20
N ALA A 6 13.63 7.34 7.30
CA ALA A 6 14.28 8.47 6.64
C ALA A 6 13.32 9.21 5.73
N LEU A 7 12.48 8.47 4.99
CA LEU A 7 11.47 9.06 4.13
C LEU A 7 10.40 9.80 4.93
N ALA A 8 9.99 9.22 6.06
CA ALA A 8 9.00 9.86 6.93
C ALA A 8 9.54 11.17 7.50
N ALA A 9 10.81 11.18 7.91
CA ALA A 9 11.45 12.38 8.41
C ALA A 9 11.58 13.44 7.31
N ALA A 10 11.93 13.02 6.10
CA ALA A 10 12.05 13.93 4.96
C ALA A 10 10.68 14.49 4.55
N ALA A 11 9.62 13.72 4.70
CA ALA A 11 8.26 14.16 4.39
C ALA A 11 7.79 15.28 5.31
N ASP A 12 8.39 15.39 6.50
CA ASP A 12 8.10 16.46 7.46
C ASP A 12 8.95 17.71 7.22
N SER A 13 9.73 17.75 6.15
CA SER A 13 10.56 18.89 5.81
C SER A 13 9.72 20.12 5.49
N SER A 14 10.19 21.29 5.91
CA SER A 14 9.54 22.55 5.55
C SER A 14 9.83 22.96 4.10
N ASP A 15 10.80 22.32 3.43
CA ASP A 15 11.04 22.53 2.01
C ASP A 15 10.08 21.66 1.18
N PRO A 16 9.15 22.29 0.41
CA PRO A 16 8.14 21.52 -0.33
C PRO A 16 8.75 20.55 -1.35
N ARG A 17 9.87 20.88 -1.95
CA ARG A 17 10.51 20.00 -2.92
C ARG A 17 10.97 18.71 -2.26
N THR A 18 11.67 18.83 -1.15
CA THR A 18 12.13 17.68 -0.38
C THR A 18 10.95 16.90 0.17
N GLY A 19 9.97 17.60 0.74
CA GLY A 19 8.79 16.96 1.32
C GLY A 19 7.98 16.19 0.28
N LEU A 20 7.71 16.78 -0.86
CA LEU A 20 6.93 16.14 -1.91
C LEU A 20 7.62 14.92 -2.51
N ARG A 21 8.94 14.99 -2.70
CA ARG A 21 9.69 13.84 -3.18
C ARG A 21 9.62 12.67 -2.20
N ALA A 22 9.72 12.99 -0.91
CA ALA A 22 9.64 11.96 0.13
C ALA A 22 8.25 11.35 0.19
N VAL A 23 7.20 12.16 0.07
CA VAL A 23 5.83 11.66 0.03
C VAL A 23 5.62 10.72 -1.16
N ALA A 24 6.12 11.10 -2.34
CA ALA A 24 5.99 10.25 -3.53
C ALA A 24 6.71 8.91 -3.34
N ALA A 25 7.89 8.93 -2.72
CA ALA A 25 8.63 7.69 -2.46
C ALA A 25 7.91 6.80 -1.44
N LEU A 26 7.35 7.41 -0.38
CA LEU A 26 6.58 6.69 0.62
C LEU A 26 5.33 6.05 0.01
N ARG A 27 4.68 6.76 -0.89
CA ARG A 27 3.49 6.23 -1.57
C ARG A 27 3.83 4.97 -2.36
N ARG A 28 4.93 4.99 -3.10
CA ARG A 28 5.36 3.82 -3.87
C ARG A 28 5.70 2.64 -2.95
N LEU A 29 6.40 2.92 -1.86
CA LEU A 29 6.74 1.89 -0.89
C LEU A 29 5.47 1.30 -0.27
N LEU A 30 4.53 2.15 0.12
CA LEU A 30 3.27 1.71 0.71
C LEU A 30 2.49 0.82 -0.25
N GLU A 31 2.44 1.18 -1.54
CA GLU A 31 1.75 0.38 -2.53
C GLU A 31 2.38 -1.00 -2.70
N GLN A 32 3.70 -1.09 -2.65
CA GLN A 32 4.39 -2.36 -2.72
C GLN A 32 4.07 -3.24 -1.51
N LEU A 33 4.07 -2.65 -0.32
CA LEU A 33 3.74 -3.38 0.91
C LEU A 33 2.27 -3.80 0.94
N GLU A 34 1.38 -2.93 0.46
CA GLU A 34 -0.04 -3.25 0.39
C GLU A 34 -0.28 -4.44 -0.53
N ALA A 35 0.32 -4.43 -1.72
CA ALA A 35 0.17 -5.52 -2.67
C ALA A 35 0.68 -6.84 -2.07
N LEU A 36 1.82 -6.79 -1.39
CA LEU A 36 2.40 -7.96 -0.74
C LEU A 36 1.43 -8.53 0.32
N GLN A 37 0.87 -7.67 1.14
CA GLN A 37 -0.04 -8.10 2.21
C GLN A 37 -1.39 -8.58 1.68
N VAL A 38 -1.89 -7.99 0.60
CA VAL A 38 -3.10 -8.47 -0.04
C VAL A 38 -2.89 -9.87 -0.60
N ASP A 39 -1.77 -10.11 -1.28
CA ASP A 39 -1.42 -11.43 -1.79
C ASP A 39 -1.35 -12.44 -0.64
N ASN A 40 -0.69 -12.07 0.45
CA ASN A 40 -0.55 -12.91 1.63
C ASN A 40 -1.92 -13.26 2.23
N ALA A 41 -2.79 -12.29 2.35
CA ALA A 41 -4.14 -12.50 2.88
C ALA A 41 -4.94 -13.46 2.00
N ARG A 42 -4.87 -13.28 0.69
CA ARG A 42 -5.57 -14.16 -0.25
C ARG A 42 -5.05 -15.59 -0.17
N GLU A 43 -3.76 -15.77 -0.02
CA GLU A 43 -3.16 -17.08 0.15
C GLU A 43 -3.64 -17.77 1.44
N HIS A 44 -4.00 -16.98 2.45
CA HIS A 44 -4.56 -17.49 3.70
C HIS A 44 -6.08 -17.65 3.63
N GLY A 45 -6.68 -17.46 2.47
CA GLY A 45 -8.10 -17.67 2.26
C GLY A 45 -9.00 -16.50 2.68
N TRP A 46 -8.43 -15.32 2.89
CA TRP A 46 -9.21 -14.15 3.28
C TRP A 46 -10.12 -13.69 2.13
N SER A 47 -11.32 -13.26 2.49
CA SER A 47 -12.22 -12.64 1.52
C SER A 47 -11.79 -11.21 1.21
N TRP A 48 -12.25 -10.72 0.07
CA TRP A 48 -12.02 -9.32 -0.29
C TRP A 48 -12.62 -8.37 0.74
N GLN A 49 -13.76 -8.75 1.33
CA GLN A 49 -14.40 -7.93 2.36
C GLN A 49 -13.52 -7.81 3.61
N GLU A 50 -12.94 -8.91 4.06
CA GLU A 50 -12.05 -8.90 5.21
C GLU A 50 -10.83 -8.03 4.97
N ILE A 51 -10.24 -8.15 3.79
CA ILE A 51 -9.07 -7.35 3.40
C ILE A 51 -9.43 -5.87 3.38
N ALA A 52 -10.56 -5.53 2.76
CA ALA A 52 -11.02 -4.15 2.65
C ALA A 52 -11.24 -3.52 4.02
N GLU A 53 -11.82 -4.28 4.94
CA GLU A 53 -12.09 -3.79 6.29
C GLU A 53 -10.81 -3.39 7.01
N LEU A 54 -9.78 -4.21 6.91
CA LEU A 54 -8.51 -3.90 7.56
C LEU A 54 -7.77 -2.76 6.88
N LEU A 55 -7.89 -2.63 5.56
CA LEU A 55 -7.27 -1.52 4.83
C LEU A 55 -8.04 -0.21 4.97
N GLY A 56 -9.27 -0.26 5.45
CA GLY A 56 -10.09 0.93 5.59
C GLY A 56 -10.64 1.47 4.27
N VAL A 57 -10.84 0.58 3.30
CA VAL A 57 -11.37 0.93 1.98
C VAL A 57 -12.58 0.08 1.67
N SER A 58 -13.28 0.36 0.55
CA SER A 58 -14.41 -0.45 0.15
C SER A 58 -13.95 -1.77 -0.45
N ARG A 59 -14.80 -2.81 -0.33
CA ARG A 59 -14.55 -4.09 -0.96
C ARG A 59 -14.35 -3.92 -2.47
N GLN A 60 -15.18 -3.08 -3.08
CA GLN A 60 -15.13 -2.83 -4.51
C GLN A 60 -13.78 -2.24 -4.92
N ALA A 61 -13.25 -1.30 -4.15
CA ALA A 61 -11.97 -0.65 -4.45
C ALA A 61 -10.82 -1.64 -4.41
N VAL A 62 -10.73 -2.47 -3.36
CA VAL A 62 -9.65 -3.42 -3.24
C VAL A 62 -9.77 -4.55 -4.25
N HIS A 63 -10.98 -5.00 -4.53
CA HIS A 63 -11.23 -6.02 -5.53
C HIS A 63 -10.82 -5.54 -6.91
N LYS A 64 -11.24 -4.34 -7.29
CA LYS A 64 -10.88 -3.75 -8.57
C LYS A 64 -9.37 -3.64 -8.74
N LYS A 65 -8.68 -3.26 -7.68
CA LYS A 65 -7.23 -3.03 -7.73
C LYS A 65 -6.43 -4.34 -7.78
N TYR A 66 -6.87 -5.38 -7.07
CA TYR A 66 -6.05 -6.58 -6.86
C TYR A 66 -6.61 -7.89 -7.42
N ALA A 67 -7.88 -7.98 -7.76
CA ALA A 67 -8.46 -9.24 -8.22
C ALA A 67 -7.77 -9.77 -9.49
N ARG A 68 -7.43 -8.87 -10.39
CA ARG A 68 -6.76 -9.22 -11.63
C ARG A 68 -5.39 -9.83 -11.38
N ARG A 69 -4.66 -9.24 -10.43
CA ARG A 69 -3.35 -9.72 -10.02
C ARG A 69 -3.45 -11.13 -9.42
N ALA A 70 -4.43 -11.35 -8.55
CA ALA A 70 -4.66 -12.64 -7.94
C ALA A 70 -5.01 -13.71 -8.97
N SER A 71 -5.80 -13.34 -9.98
CA SER A 71 -6.20 -14.26 -11.05
C SER A 71 -5.04 -14.66 -11.97
N ALA A 72 -4.05 -13.78 -12.10
CA ALA A 72 -2.89 -14.04 -12.95
C ALA A 72 -1.90 -15.03 -12.34
N ARG A 73 -2.07 -15.35 -11.08
CA ARG A 73 -1.23 -16.32 -10.37
C ARG A 73 -1.78 -17.73 -10.56
#